data_b75aa7dd95eea52678619b1a237bb99d
#
_entry.id   b75aa7dd95eea52678619b1a237bb99d
#
_cell.length_a   1.000
_cell.length_b   1.000
_cell.length_c   1.000
_cell.angle_alpha   90.00
_cell.angle_beta   90.00
_cell.angle_gamma   90.00
#
_symmetry.space_group_name_H-M   'P 1'
#
loop_
_entity.id
_entity.type
_entity.pdbx_description
1 polymer ?
#
loop_
_entity_poly.entity_id
_entity_poly.type
_entity_poly.pdbx_seq_one_letter_code
_entity_poly.pdbx_strand_id
1 'polypeptide(L)'
;MCKKLLFALSFLLLPKLTIGQDLAIVPLNEAWKEKIEGLAPYQTRFPSISPKKILLFSLHTGFEHWVIPHTEEVFKILGSKSKAFEIIASKDIHQFEKATLSNYDAIILNNTCSKPDHRHLFWDQLRAESTGDSAVVMEKAQELESNLIEFVSRGGGLLLLHGAVTTLNNSARFSALVGASFDYHPPQQQVEVKVEDPSHPLVAAFPKEGFSHVDEPYFYKNAYANLNFTPLLYFDNAQIHSQRANQENTKYTLETYFAKELKSGKTYVAWIRPEGKGKVMYISPSHNAQSFENPALLQFFLDGMQYVVGQVACDEKPIGSKN
;
A
#
# COMPACT_ATOMS: atom_id res chain seq x y z
N MET A 1 -16.40 -53.97 44.51
CA MET A 1 -15.66 -53.67 43.28
C MET A 1 -16.43 -52.59 42.51
N CYS A 2 -16.03 -51.33 42.63
CA CYS A 2 -16.73 -50.20 42.02
C CYS A 2 -15.95 -49.76 40.76
N LYS A 3 -16.53 -49.96 39.56
CA LYS A 3 -15.95 -49.53 38.32
C LYS A 3 -16.22 -48.03 38.09
N LYS A 4 -15.18 -47.22 38.11
CA LYS A 4 -15.26 -45.81 37.75
C LYS A 4 -15.25 -45.71 36.21
N LEU A 5 -16.36 -45.22 35.62
CA LEU A 5 -16.43 -44.81 34.22
C LEU A 5 -15.80 -43.42 34.07
N LEU A 6 -14.67 -43.32 33.32
CA LEU A 6 -14.13 -42.07 32.86
C LEU A 6 -14.88 -41.65 31.59
N PHE A 7 -15.60 -40.55 31.65
CA PHE A 7 -16.12 -39.85 30.47
C PHE A 7 -14.99 -38.95 29.90
N ALA A 8 -14.46 -39.31 28.75
CA ALA A 8 -13.57 -38.44 28.00
C ALA A 8 -14.42 -37.41 27.22
N LEU A 9 -14.37 -36.17 27.61
CA LEU A 9 -14.99 -35.03 26.94
C LEU A 9 -14.10 -34.64 25.75
N SER A 10 -14.44 -35.14 24.53
CA SER A 10 -13.79 -34.72 23.30
C SER A 10 -14.28 -33.30 22.93
N PHE A 11 -13.45 -32.31 23.12
CA PHE A 11 -13.68 -30.98 22.56
C PHE A 11 -13.48 -31.06 21.04
N LEU A 12 -14.59 -31.13 20.29
CA LEU A 12 -14.60 -30.86 18.86
C LEU A 12 -14.30 -29.39 18.65
N LEU A 13 -13.06 -29.04 18.28
CA LEU A 13 -12.72 -27.76 17.68
C LEU A 13 -13.39 -27.69 16.30
N LEU A 14 -14.57 -27.11 16.22
CA LEU A 14 -15.17 -26.73 14.95
C LEU A 14 -14.29 -25.64 14.33
N PRO A 15 -13.85 -25.78 13.08
CA PRO A 15 -13.17 -24.71 12.38
C PRO A 15 -14.14 -23.52 12.30
N LYS A 16 -13.72 -22.35 12.82
CA LYS A 16 -14.44 -21.10 12.56
C LYS A 16 -14.33 -20.84 11.06
N LEU A 17 -15.43 -21.07 10.31
CA LEU A 17 -15.57 -20.50 8.98
C LEU A 17 -15.54 -18.97 9.16
N THR A 18 -14.42 -18.35 8.86
CA THR A 18 -14.32 -16.90 8.72
C THR A 18 -14.92 -16.53 7.36
N ILE A 19 -16.22 -16.21 7.38
CA ILE A 19 -16.88 -15.48 6.29
C ILE A 19 -16.18 -14.12 6.20
N GLY A 20 -15.98 -13.57 4.98
CA GLY A 20 -15.41 -12.24 4.78
C GLY A 20 -15.97 -11.25 5.80
N GLN A 21 -15.12 -10.53 6.50
CA GLN A 21 -15.49 -9.67 7.63
C GLN A 21 -15.65 -8.25 7.14
N ASP A 22 -16.86 -7.86 6.74
CA ASP A 22 -17.14 -6.46 6.42
C ASP A 22 -17.09 -5.62 7.70
N LEU A 23 -16.16 -4.67 7.72
CA LEU A 23 -16.11 -3.68 8.79
C LEU A 23 -17.13 -2.57 8.54
N ALA A 24 -17.72 -2.05 9.63
CA ALA A 24 -18.57 -0.86 9.53
C ALA A 24 -17.75 0.34 9.05
N ILE A 25 -18.32 1.13 8.15
CA ILE A 25 -17.72 2.40 7.72
C ILE A 25 -17.63 3.33 8.94
N VAL A 26 -16.44 3.83 9.19
CA VAL A 26 -16.17 4.79 10.26
C VAL A 26 -16.49 6.19 9.74
N PRO A 27 -17.33 6.99 10.43
CA PRO A 27 -17.56 8.37 10.04
C PRO A 27 -16.29 9.22 10.18
N LEU A 28 -15.96 9.99 9.14
CA LEU A 28 -14.90 10.99 9.22
C LEU A 28 -15.47 12.24 9.93
N ASN A 29 -15.34 12.28 11.24
CA ASN A 29 -15.82 13.38 12.08
C ASN A 29 -14.73 13.85 13.05
N GLU A 30 -15.00 14.94 13.81
CA GLU A 30 -14.01 15.51 14.72
C GLU A 30 -13.58 14.51 15.80
N ALA A 31 -14.48 13.70 16.34
CA ALA A 31 -14.12 12.69 17.34
C ALA A 31 -13.12 11.64 16.81
N TRP A 32 -13.28 11.22 15.54
CA TRP A 32 -12.30 10.33 14.91
C TRP A 32 -10.96 11.04 14.68
N LYS A 33 -10.98 12.29 14.19
CA LYS A 33 -9.76 13.09 14.00
C LYS A 33 -9.00 13.30 15.29
N GLU A 34 -9.68 13.69 16.36
CA GLU A 34 -9.09 13.84 17.70
C GLU A 34 -8.47 12.53 18.21
N LYS A 35 -9.14 11.40 17.97
CA LYS A 35 -8.61 10.07 18.30
C LYS A 35 -7.31 9.80 17.53
N ILE A 36 -7.29 10.00 16.22
CA ILE A 36 -6.09 9.79 15.41
C ILE A 36 -4.98 10.77 15.80
N GLU A 37 -5.32 12.03 16.03
CA GLU A 37 -4.36 13.02 16.52
C GLU A 37 -3.75 12.61 17.87
N GLY A 38 -4.55 12.06 18.77
CA GLY A 38 -4.09 11.50 20.05
C GLY A 38 -3.08 10.35 19.89
N LEU A 39 -3.28 9.50 18.88
CA LEU A 39 -2.46 8.32 18.60
C LEU A 39 -1.23 8.64 17.73
N ALA A 40 -1.28 9.68 16.90
CA ALA A 40 -0.23 10.04 15.97
C ALA A 40 1.05 10.53 16.69
N PRO A 41 2.25 10.19 16.19
CA PRO A 41 3.51 10.63 16.78
C PRO A 41 3.69 12.16 16.72
N TYR A 42 4.34 12.71 17.76
CA TYR A 42 4.61 14.16 17.87
C TYR A 42 5.83 14.63 17.08
N GLN A 43 6.74 13.71 16.76
CA GLN A 43 8.02 14.03 16.15
C GLN A 43 8.49 12.92 15.25
N THR A 44 9.33 13.26 14.31
CA THR A 44 10.04 12.32 13.45
C THR A 44 11.07 11.52 14.26
N ARG A 45 11.27 10.26 13.89
CA ARG A 45 12.31 9.41 14.51
C ARG A 45 13.69 9.67 13.90
N PHE A 46 13.73 10.16 12.68
CA PHE A 46 14.98 10.51 11.99
C PHE A 46 15.12 12.02 11.90
N PRO A 47 16.36 12.55 11.84
CA PRO A 47 16.58 14.00 11.75
C PRO A 47 15.89 14.62 10.53
N SER A 48 15.20 15.74 10.74
CA SER A 48 14.61 16.55 9.69
C SER A 48 15.14 17.97 9.80
N ILE A 49 15.71 18.51 8.70
CA ILE A 49 16.38 19.82 8.72
C ILE A 49 15.39 20.95 8.39
N SER A 50 14.41 20.66 7.53
CA SER A 50 13.37 21.62 7.10
C SER A 50 12.11 20.87 6.71
N PRO A 51 10.94 21.51 6.78
CA PRO A 51 9.72 20.91 6.27
C PRO A 51 9.88 20.54 4.79
N LYS A 52 9.42 19.34 4.44
CA LYS A 52 9.39 18.81 3.08
C LYS A 52 7.98 18.93 2.51
N LYS A 53 7.88 19.29 1.24
CA LYS A 53 6.60 19.49 0.56
C LYS A 53 6.18 18.21 -0.16
N ILE A 54 5.02 17.67 0.19
CA ILE A 54 4.52 16.40 -0.33
C ILE A 54 3.17 16.62 -1.03
N LEU A 55 3.07 16.19 -2.28
CA LEU A 55 1.80 16.05 -2.98
C LEU A 55 1.09 14.79 -2.48
N LEU A 56 -0.07 14.95 -1.87
CA LEU A 56 -0.98 13.84 -1.53
C LEU A 56 -2.05 13.74 -2.61
N PHE A 57 -1.89 12.81 -3.53
CA PHE A 57 -2.75 12.66 -4.68
C PHE A 57 -3.76 11.54 -4.48
N SER A 58 -5.07 11.87 -4.58
CA SER A 58 -6.18 11.00 -4.19
C SER A 58 -7.23 10.80 -5.29
N LEU A 59 -6.89 11.05 -6.56
CA LEU A 59 -7.79 10.76 -7.67
C LEU A 59 -7.93 9.24 -7.84
N HIS A 60 -9.15 8.76 -7.97
CA HIS A 60 -9.48 7.44 -8.48
C HIS A 60 -10.35 7.58 -9.73
N THR A 61 -10.23 6.69 -10.68
CA THR A 61 -11.07 6.61 -11.87
C THR A 61 -11.80 5.27 -11.96
N GLY A 62 -11.31 4.29 -11.21
CA GLY A 62 -11.89 2.95 -11.01
C GLY A 62 -12.57 2.83 -9.65
N PHE A 63 -12.16 1.82 -8.87
CA PHE A 63 -12.74 1.57 -7.55
C PHE A 63 -12.48 2.72 -6.57
N GLU A 64 -13.55 3.21 -5.93
CA GLU A 64 -13.48 4.23 -4.90
C GLU A 64 -13.36 3.58 -3.52
N HIS A 65 -12.18 3.66 -2.92
CA HIS A 65 -12.01 3.24 -1.54
C HIS A 65 -12.61 4.29 -0.59
N TRP A 66 -13.55 3.89 0.25
CA TRP A 66 -14.20 4.76 1.23
C TRP A 66 -13.23 5.41 2.21
N VAL A 67 -12.06 4.81 2.39
CA VAL A 67 -11.00 5.26 3.31
C VAL A 67 -10.20 6.45 2.78
N ILE A 68 -10.30 6.81 1.50
CA ILE A 68 -9.51 7.89 0.87
C ILE A 68 -9.51 9.18 1.71
N PRO A 69 -10.66 9.74 2.13
CA PRO A 69 -10.67 10.98 2.93
C PRO A 69 -10.07 10.78 4.34
N HIS A 70 -10.18 9.60 4.93
CA HIS A 70 -9.54 9.28 6.21
C HIS A 70 -8.02 9.25 6.08
N THR A 71 -7.52 8.62 5.01
CA THR A 71 -6.08 8.58 4.72
C THR A 71 -5.54 10.00 4.48
N GLU A 72 -6.27 10.85 3.76
CA GLU A 72 -5.87 12.26 3.61
C GLU A 72 -5.72 12.96 4.95
N GLU A 73 -6.69 12.77 5.86
CA GLU A 73 -6.64 13.38 7.18
C GLU A 73 -5.49 12.84 8.02
N VAL A 74 -5.22 11.51 7.99
CA VAL A 74 -4.06 10.91 8.67
C VAL A 74 -2.77 11.59 8.25
N PHE A 75 -2.51 11.74 6.93
CA PHE A 75 -1.26 12.34 6.46
C PHE A 75 -1.17 13.84 6.79
N LYS A 76 -2.29 14.59 6.76
CA LYS A 76 -2.34 15.99 7.23
C LYS A 76 -2.01 16.09 8.72
N ILE A 77 -2.59 15.24 9.56
CA ILE A 77 -2.29 15.16 11.00
C ILE A 77 -0.80 14.84 11.23
N LEU A 78 -0.26 13.82 10.55
CA LEU A 78 1.14 13.44 10.67
C LEU A 78 2.08 14.59 10.25
N GLY A 79 1.80 15.25 9.15
CA GLY A 79 2.57 16.40 8.67
C GLY A 79 2.54 17.58 9.66
N SER A 80 1.35 17.96 10.10
CA SER A 80 1.13 19.08 11.03
C SER A 80 1.77 18.83 12.40
N LYS A 81 1.53 17.64 12.98
CA LYS A 81 2.07 17.29 14.31
C LYS A 81 3.58 17.20 14.33
N SER A 82 4.18 16.54 13.35
CA SER A 82 5.63 16.38 13.25
C SER A 82 6.35 17.67 12.86
N LYS A 83 5.64 18.62 12.23
CA LYS A 83 6.19 19.85 11.62
C LYS A 83 7.28 19.58 10.58
N ALA A 84 7.38 18.34 10.11
CA ALA A 84 8.40 17.92 9.15
C ALA A 84 7.91 17.97 7.70
N PHE A 85 6.57 18.06 7.49
CA PHE A 85 5.97 17.96 6.16
C PHE A 85 4.86 18.98 5.95
N GLU A 86 4.87 19.61 4.77
CA GLU A 86 3.74 20.35 4.21
C GLU A 86 2.98 19.42 3.26
N ILE A 87 1.75 19.09 3.58
CA ILE A 87 0.92 18.15 2.79
C ILE A 87 -0.03 18.94 1.91
N ILE A 88 0.11 18.80 0.59
CA ILE A 88 -0.75 19.42 -0.42
C ILE A 88 -1.63 18.33 -1.04
N ALA A 89 -2.91 18.30 -0.66
CA ALA A 89 -3.87 17.34 -1.22
C ALA A 89 -4.38 17.83 -2.58
N SER A 90 -4.45 16.92 -3.56
CA SER A 90 -4.97 17.19 -4.90
C SER A 90 -5.58 15.96 -5.54
N LYS A 91 -6.52 16.19 -6.49
CA LYS A 91 -7.05 15.19 -7.43
C LYS A 91 -6.79 15.59 -8.89
N ASP A 92 -6.07 16.67 -9.10
CA ASP A 92 -5.79 17.24 -10.42
C ASP A 92 -4.55 16.56 -11.03
N ILE A 93 -4.71 15.87 -12.17
CA ILE A 93 -3.63 15.19 -12.88
C ILE A 93 -2.56 16.14 -13.43
N HIS A 94 -2.89 17.44 -13.60
CA HIS A 94 -1.91 18.46 -14.01
C HIS A 94 -0.81 18.68 -12.98
N GLN A 95 -0.98 18.19 -11.74
CA GLN A 95 0.11 18.11 -10.76
C GLN A 95 1.29 17.24 -11.24
N PHE A 96 1.06 16.32 -12.21
CA PHE A 96 2.11 15.49 -12.82
C PHE A 96 2.78 16.13 -14.04
N GLU A 97 2.47 17.37 -14.37
CA GLU A 97 3.27 18.13 -15.32
C GLU A 97 4.65 18.44 -14.75
N LYS A 98 5.70 18.34 -15.57
CA LYS A 98 7.10 18.43 -15.15
C LYS A 98 7.40 19.70 -14.33
N ALA A 99 6.86 20.83 -14.76
CA ALA A 99 7.04 22.11 -14.06
C ALA A 99 6.41 22.10 -12.65
N THR A 100 5.22 21.49 -12.52
CA THR A 100 4.49 21.41 -11.25
C THR A 100 5.14 20.41 -10.30
N LEU A 101 5.55 19.24 -10.79
CA LEU A 101 6.23 18.20 -10.00
C LEU A 101 7.50 18.74 -9.32
N SER A 102 8.23 19.65 -9.97
CA SER A 102 9.44 20.24 -9.41
C SER A 102 9.24 21.02 -8.10
N ASN A 103 7.99 21.33 -7.73
CA ASN A 103 7.65 22.02 -6.49
C ASN A 103 7.53 21.08 -5.28
N TYR A 104 7.63 19.75 -5.48
CA TYR A 104 7.46 18.75 -4.44
C TYR A 104 8.76 17.99 -4.17
N ASP A 105 8.95 17.57 -2.92
CA ASP A 105 10.02 16.64 -2.52
C ASP A 105 9.58 15.18 -2.70
N ALA A 106 8.26 14.90 -2.56
CA ALA A 106 7.70 13.57 -2.74
C ALA A 106 6.22 13.62 -3.16
N ILE A 107 5.74 12.46 -3.61
CA ILE A 107 4.33 12.21 -3.95
C ILE A 107 3.84 11.03 -3.09
N ILE A 108 2.63 11.16 -2.54
CA ILE A 108 1.87 10.06 -1.95
C ILE A 108 0.71 9.76 -2.88
N LEU A 109 0.64 8.55 -3.42
CA LEU A 109 -0.52 8.05 -4.17
C LEU A 109 -1.47 7.36 -3.18
N ASN A 110 -2.62 7.97 -2.93
CA ASN A 110 -3.61 7.50 -1.95
C ASN A 110 -4.74 6.74 -2.64
N ASN A 111 -4.64 5.41 -2.68
CA ASN A 111 -5.69 4.56 -3.24
C ASN A 111 -6.13 4.96 -4.67
N THR A 112 -5.20 5.36 -5.50
CA THR A 112 -5.41 5.91 -6.85
C THR A 112 -5.76 4.82 -7.87
N CYS A 113 -6.87 4.12 -7.66
CA CYS A 113 -7.30 3.03 -8.54
C CYS A 113 -7.75 3.50 -9.91
N SER A 114 -7.22 2.91 -10.99
CA SER A 114 -7.65 3.13 -12.36
C SER A 114 -8.77 2.18 -12.80
N LYS A 115 -9.54 2.58 -13.84
CA LYS A 115 -10.56 1.71 -14.46
C LYS A 115 -9.94 0.41 -14.98
N PRO A 116 -10.69 -0.72 -14.93
CA PRO A 116 -10.19 -2.01 -15.39
C PRO A 116 -9.80 -2.05 -16.87
N ASP A 117 -10.46 -1.28 -17.74
CA ASP A 117 -10.36 -1.37 -19.19
C ASP A 117 -8.93 -1.11 -19.70
N HIS A 118 -8.32 0.00 -19.26
CA HIS A 118 -6.95 0.37 -19.66
C HIS A 118 -5.96 0.26 -18.53
N ARG A 119 -6.42 0.26 -17.28
CA ARG A 119 -5.56 0.29 -16.09
C ARG A 119 -4.51 1.42 -16.16
N HIS A 120 -4.98 2.63 -16.59
CA HIS A 120 -4.13 3.81 -16.76
C HIS A 120 -4.88 5.07 -16.30
N LEU A 121 -4.65 5.49 -15.07
CA LEU A 121 -5.41 6.57 -14.42
C LEU A 121 -5.36 7.90 -15.20
N PHE A 122 -4.19 8.29 -15.71
CA PHE A 122 -4.05 9.53 -16.49
C PHE A 122 -4.86 9.47 -17.78
N TRP A 123 -4.85 8.32 -18.47
CA TRP A 123 -5.69 8.11 -19.63
C TRP A 123 -7.16 8.24 -19.30
N ASP A 124 -7.61 7.59 -18.23
CA ASP A 124 -9.02 7.60 -17.83
C ASP A 124 -9.50 9.02 -17.59
N GLN A 125 -8.70 9.84 -16.89
CA GLN A 125 -9.04 11.21 -16.57
C GLN A 125 -9.01 12.12 -17.81
N LEU A 126 -7.95 12.06 -18.62
CA LEU A 126 -7.84 12.85 -19.86
C LEU A 126 -8.96 12.50 -20.85
N ARG A 127 -9.38 11.24 -20.92
CA ARG A 127 -10.55 10.84 -21.75
C ARG A 127 -11.87 11.37 -21.22
N ALA A 128 -12.01 11.51 -19.91
CA ALA A 128 -13.21 12.14 -19.33
C ALA A 128 -13.26 13.64 -19.61
N GLU A 129 -12.12 14.30 -19.74
CA GLU A 129 -12.00 15.74 -20.00
C GLU A 129 -12.05 16.12 -21.49
N SER A 130 -11.76 15.17 -22.39
CA SER A 130 -11.60 15.43 -23.82
C SER A 130 -12.24 14.37 -24.70
N THR A 131 -12.94 14.82 -25.75
CA THR A 131 -13.45 13.98 -26.85
C THR A 131 -12.49 13.88 -28.03
N GLY A 132 -11.26 14.41 -27.89
CA GLY A 132 -10.25 14.42 -28.92
C GLY A 132 -9.78 13.05 -29.38
N ASP A 133 -8.83 13.01 -30.30
CA ASP A 133 -8.22 11.78 -30.83
C ASP A 133 -7.62 10.94 -29.69
N SER A 134 -7.98 9.66 -29.66
CA SER A 134 -7.52 8.72 -28.64
C SER A 134 -6.00 8.56 -28.60
N ALA A 135 -5.33 8.67 -29.75
CA ALA A 135 -3.86 8.57 -29.82
C ALA A 135 -3.20 9.77 -29.13
N VAL A 136 -3.70 10.99 -29.37
CA VAL A 136 -3.21 12.22 -28.74
C VAL A 136 -3.41 12.17 -27.21
N VAL A 137 -4.57 11.70 -26.78
CA VAL A 137 -4.88 11.55 -25.34
C VAL A 137 -3.96 10.52 -24.70
N MET A 138 -3.65 9.40 -25.39
CA MET A 138 -2.72 8.38 -24.89
C MET A 138 -1.29 8.91 -24.80
N GLU A 139 -0.84 9.69 -25.80
CA GLU A 139 0.48 10.31 -25.78
C GLU A 139 0.63 11.24 -24.56
N LYS A 140 -0.38 12.08 -24.28
CA LYS A 140 -0.38 12.94 -23.09
C LYS A 140 -0.40 12.14 -21.80
N ALA A 141 -1.15 11.05 -21.72
CA ALA A 141 -1.17 10.17 -20.56
C ALA A 141 0.20 9.53 -20.32
N GLN A 142 0.88 9.09 -21.36
CA GLN A 142 2.25 8.54 -21.32
C GLN A 142 3.30 9.60 -20.97
N GLU A 143 3.08 10.86 -21.35
CA GLU A 143 3.92 11.97 -20.90
C GLU A 143 3.84 12.16 -19.38
N LEU A 144 2.61 12.19 -18.79
CA LEU A 144 2.43 12.31 -17.34
C LEU A 144 3.03 11.12 -16.58
N GLU A 145 2.89 9.90 -17.10
CA GLU A 145 3.59 8.73 -16.57
C GLU A 145 5.11 8.90 -16.60
N SER A 146 5.64 9.38 -17.73
CA SER A 146 7.08 9.60 -17.91
C SER A 146 7.59 10.66 -16.94
N ASN A 147 6.83 11.74 -16.72
CA ASN A 147 7.16 12.79 -15.77
C ASN A 147 7.24 12.26 -14.33
N LEU A 148 6.28 11.40 -13.93
CA LEU A 148 6.30 10.74 -12.61
C LEU A 148 7.57 9.88 -12.44
N ILE A 149 7.88 9.03 -13.43
CA ILE A 149 9.05 8.15 -13.38
C ILE A 149 10.35 8.97 -13.35
N GLU A 150 10.44 10.01 -14.18
CA GLU A 150 11.59 10.90 -14.22
C GLU A 150 11.76 11.69 -12.92
N PHE A 151 10.67 12.17 -12.32
CA PHE A 151 10.68 12.84 -11.02
C PHE A 151 11.33 11.96 -9.94
N VAL A 152 10.91 10.69 -9.85
CA VAL A 152 11.50 9.75 -8.89
C VAL A 152 12.97 9.48 -9.23
N SER A 153 13.28 9.14 -10.47
CA SER A 153 14.65 8.83 -10.91
C SER A 153 15.64 9.96 -10.63
N ARG A 154 15.19 11.22 -10.62
CA ARG A 154 16.00 12.40 -10.33
C ARG A 154 16.15 12.72 -8.85
N GLY A 155 15.45 12.02 -7.97
CA GLY A 155 15.59 12.18 -6.51
C GLY A 155 14.30 12.50 -5.77
N GLY A 156 13.17 12.59 -6.47
CA GLY A 156 11.86 12.71 -5.84
C GLY A 156 11.45 11.42 -5.12
N GLY A 157 10.64 11.55 -4.08
CA GLY A 157 10.09 10.42 -3.35
C GLY A 157 8.75 9.94 -3.88
N LEU A 158 8.46 8.65 -3.75
CA LEU A 158 7.14 8.09 -4.09
C LEU A 158 6.68 7.10 -3.01
N LEU A 159 5.57 7.42 -2.35
CA LEU A 159 4.89 6.54 -1.41
C LEU A 159 3.55 6.12 -2.00
N LEU A 160 3.29 4.81 -2.07
CA LEU A 160 2.03 4.28 -2.55
C LEU A 160 1.28 3.57 -1.44
N LEU A 161 -0.02 3.82 -1.35
CA LEU A 161 -0.90 3.25 -0.34
C LEU A 161 -1.94 2.34 -1.00
N HIS A 162 -1.99 1.10 -0.56
CA HIS A 162 -2.98 0.07 -0.89
C HIS A 162 -3.32 0.04 -2.40
N GLY A 163 -4.53 0.49 -2.79
CA GLY A 163 -5.01 0.51 -4.16
C GLY A 163 -4.15 1.31 -5.15
N ALA A 164 -3.22 2.14 -4.65
CA ALA A 164 -2.35 2.91 -5.53
C ALA A 164 -1.42 2.06 -6.42
N VAL A 165 -1.17 0.80 -6.08
CA VAL A 165 -0.46 -0.13 -6.95
C VAL A 165 -1.17 -0.36 -8.29
N THR A 166 -2.48 -0.03 -8.38
CA THR A 166 -3.29 -0.16 -9.59
C THR A 166 -3.32 1.10 -10.47
N THR A 167 -2.69 2.19 -10.07
CA THR A 167 -2.72 3.49 -10.77
C THR A 167 -2.42 3.37 -12.27
N LEU A 168 -1.35 2.67 -12.62
CA LEU A 168 -0.92 2.38 -13.99
C LEU A 168 -0.62 0.87 -14.12
N ASN A 169 -1.59 0.02 -13.77
CA ASN A 169 -1.38 -1.40 -13.55
C ASN A 169 -0.91 -2.18 -14.78
N ASN A 170 -1.21 -1.69 -16.00
CA ASN A 170 -0.76 -2.30 -17.25
C ASN A 170 0.58 -1.74 -17.76
N SER A 171 1.13 -0.72 -17.10
CA SER A 171 2.44 -0.19 -17.45
C SER A 171 3.57 -1.05 -16.89
N ALA A 172 4.40 -1.60 -17.78
CA ALA A 172 5.62 -2.31 -17.38
C ALA A 172 6.63 -1.37 -16.69
N ARG A 173 6.67 -0.08 -17.09
CA ARG A 173 7.55 0.94 -16.53
C ARG A 173 7.14 1.29 -15.10
N PHE A 174 5.84 1.50 -14.87
CA PHE A 174 5.31 1.74 -13.52
C PHE A 174 5.46 0.50 -12.62
N SER A 175 5.18 -0.68 -13.15
CA SER A 175 5.45 -1.94 -12.43
C SER A 175 6.90 -2.06 -11.99
N ALA A 176 7.84 -1.74 -12.88
CA ALA A 176 9.26 -1.72 -12.56
C ALA A 176 9.61 -0.65 -11.53
N LEU A 177 9.02 0.55 -11.61
CA LEU A 177 9.19 1.63 -10.64
C LEU A 177 8.73 1.23 -9.24
N VAL A 178 7.55 0.64 -9.12
CA VAL A 178 6.93 0.26 -7.83
C VAL A 178 7.49 -1.05 -7.29
N GLY A 179 7.95 -1.94 -8.15
CA GLY A 179 8.35 -3.31 -7.83
C GLY A 179 7.21 -4.32 -7.97
N ALA A 180 6.01 -3.91 -8.38
CA ALA A 180 4.84 -4.76 -8.52
C ALA A 180 3.76 -4.15 -9.41
N SER A 181 2.84 -4.99 -9.88
CA SER A 181 1.48 -4.62 -10.30
C SER A 181 0.48 -5.42 -9.47
N PHE A 182 -0.70 -4.88 -9.25
CA PHE A 182 -1.81 -5.61 -8.65
C PHE A 182 -2.27 -6.75 -9.55
N ASP A 183 -2.52 -7.91 -8.97
CA ASP A 183 -3.11 -9.03 -9.65
C ASP A 183 -4.52 -9.32 -9.15
N TYR A 184 -4.64 -9.63 -7.86
CA TYR A 184 -5.88 -10.09 -7.26
C TYR A 184 -5.88 -9.85 -5.74
N HIS A 185 -7.07 -9.82 -5.15
CA HIS A 185 -7.30 -9.98 -3.70
C HIS A 185 -8.53 -10.86 -3.44
N PRO A 186 -8.52 -11.74 -2.44
CA PRO A 186 -9.72 -12.36 -1.91
C PRO A 186 -10.55 -11.34 -1.11
N PRO A 187 -11.76 -11.71 -0.65
CA PRO A 187 -12.54 -10.86 0.23
C PRO A 187 -11.75 -10.41 1.46
N GLN A 188 -12.07 -9.21 1.92
CA GLN A 188 -11.55 -8.63 3.15
C GLN A 188 -11.68 -9.63 4.31
N GLN A 189 -10.62 -9.78 5.10
CA GLN A 189 -10.54 -10.77 6.18
C GLN A 189 -9.53 -10.36 7.24
N GLN A 190 -9.54 -11.04 8.38
CA GLN A 190 -8.49 -10.91 9.39
C GLN A 190 -7.14 -11.36 8.79
N VAL A 191 -6.13 -10.51 8.89
CA VAL A 191 -4.77 -10.75 8.39
C VAL A 191 -3.76 -10.51 9.52
N GLU A 192 -2.90 -11.50 9.75
CA GLU A 192 -1.74 -11.38 10.62
C GLU A 192 -0.55 -10.89 9.79
N VAL A 193 -0.24 -9.60 9.92
CA VAL A 193 0.89 -8.96 9.25
C VAL A 193 2.14 -9.11 10.11
N LYS A 194 3.20 -9.65 9.54
CA LYS A 194 4.48 -9.94 10.21
C LYS A 194 5.58 -9.00 9.73
N VAL A 195 6.55 -8.77 10.59
CA VAL A 195 7.77 -8.00 10.28
C VAL A 195 8.81 -8.95 9.68
N GLU A 196 9.39 -8.59 8.51
CA GLU A 196 10.38 -9.44 7.84
C GLU A 196 11.74 -9.42 8.54
N ASP A 197 12.25 -8.23 8.87
CA ASP A 197 13.47 -8.04 9.65
C ASP A 197 13.20 -7.03 10.78
N PRO A 198 13.03 -7.50 12.03
CA PRO A 198 12.80 -6.60 13.16
C PRO A 198 13.95 -5.63 13.47
N SER A 199 15.13 -5.82 12.89
CA SER A 199 16.28 -4.91 13.03
C SER A 199 16.21 -3.72 12.05
N HIS A 200 15.36 -3.81 11.01
CA HIS A 200 15.25 -2.75 10.01
C HIS A 200 14.61 -1.48 10.62
N PRO A 201 15.23 -0.28 10.48
CA PRO A 201 14.79 0.91 11.20
C PRO A 201 13.36 1.34 10.88
N LEU A 202 12.87 1.15 9.67
CA LEU A 202 11.51 1.56 9.29
C LEU A 202 10.41 0.77 10.02
N VAL A 203 10.65 -0.46 10.43
CA VAL A 203 9.66 -1.31 11.12
C VAL A 203 9.78 -1.31 12.64
N ALA A 204 10.71 -0.54 13.20
CA ALA A 204 11.01 -0.54 14.64
C ALA A 204 9.85 -0.05 15.54
N ALA A 205 8.79 0.53 14.96
CA ALA A 205 7.58 0.88 15.70
C ALA A 205 6.68 -0.33 15.97
N PHE A 206 6.79 -1.40 15.17
CA PHE A 206 5.98 -2.59 15.33
C PHE A 206 6.57 -3.54 16.39
N PRO A 207 5.73 -4.30 17.12
CA PRO A 207 6.18 -5.51 17.80
C PRO A 207 6.89 -6.45 16.83
N LYS A 208 7.83 -7.25 17.30
CA LYS A 208 8.57 -8.22 16.46
C LYS A 208 7.64 -9.23 15.75
N GLU A 209 6.53 -9.55 16.40
CA GLU A 209 5.49 -10.46 15.91
C GLU A 209 4.63 -9.82 14.81
N GLY A 210 4.67 -8.49 14.67
CA GLY A 210 3.82 -7.73 13.77
C GLY A 210 2.51 -7.30 14.42
N PHE A 211 1.43 -7.26 13.64
CA PHE A 211 0.11 -6.85 14.09
C PHE A 211 -0.99 -7.55 13.30
N SER A 212 -2.19 -7.54 13.87
CA SER A 212 -3.37 -8.13 13.26
C SER A 212 -4.39 -7.04 12.93
N HIS A 213 -4.98 -7.13 11.74
CA HIS A 213 -6.05 -6.22 11.32
C HIS A 213 -6.98 -6.90 10.30
N VAL A 214 -8.12 -6.28 10.02
CA VAL A 214 -9.00 -6.69 8.94
C VAL A 214 -8.67 -5.85 7.71
N ASP A 215 -8.28 -6.51 6.60
CA ASP A 215 -7.88 -5.81 5.38
C ASP A 215 -8.12 -6.69 4.14
N GLU A 216 -7.93 -6.14 2.95
CA GLU A 216 -7.87 -6.86 1.69
C GLU A 216 -6.44 -7.38 1.45
N PRO A 217 -6.18 -8.69 1.54
CA PRO A 217 -4.85 -9.21 1.28
C PRO A 217 -4.55 -9.22 -0.22
N TYR A 218 -3.77 -8.22 -0.67
CA TYR A 218 -3.37 -8.07 -2.07
C TYR A 218 -2.30 -9.06 -2.49
N PHE A 219 -2.48 -9.59 -3.72
CA PHE A 219 -1.50 -10.38 -4.44
C PHE A 219 -1.04 -9.62 -5.69
N TYR A 220 0.20 -9.88 -6.11
CA TYR A 220 0.88 -9.04 -7.09
C TYR A 220 1.44 -9.86 -8.24
N LYS A 221 1.73 -9.19 -9.39
CA LYS A 221 2.29 -9.77 -10.60
C LYS A 221 3.38 -8.88 -11.21
N ASN A 222 3.85 -9.23 -12.40
CA ASN A 222 4.84 -8.51 -13.20
C ASN A 222 6.17 -8.35 -12.45
N ALA A 223 6.62 -7.13 -12.17
CA ALA A 223 7.90 -6.88 -11.52
C ALA A 223 8.03 -7.53 -10.13
N TYR A 224 6.91 -7.87 -9.48
CA TYR A 224 6.91 -8.55 -8.18
C TYR A 224 7.64 -9.91 -8.22
N ALA A 225 7.54 -10.64 -9.34
CA ALA A 225 8.21 -11.92 -9.52
C ALA A 225 9.75 -11.85 -9.43
N ASN A 226 10.32 -10.67 -9.67
CA ASN A 226 11.76 -10.44 -9.59
C ASN A 226 12.25 -10.13 -8.18
N LEU A 227 11.35 -9.84 -7.25
CA LEU A 227 11.65 -9.44 -5.86
C LEU A 227 12.75 -8.35 -5.78
N ASN A 228 12.72 -7.40 -6.72
CA ASN A 228 13.69 -6.32 -6.79
C ASN A 228 13.31 -5.15 -5.85
N PHE A 229 13.12 -5.49 -4.58
CA PHE A 229 12.80 -4.59 -3.48
C PHE A 229 13.27 -5.17 -2.14
N THR A 230 13.40 -4.33 -1.14
CA THR A 230 13.66 -4.73 0.25
C THR A 230 12.33 -4.86 0.98
N PRO A 231 11.92 -6.07 1.39
CA PRO A 231 10.65 -6.28 2.06
C PRO A 231 10.69 -5.78 3.51
N LEU A 232 9.56 -5.26 3.98
CA LEU A 232 9.39 -4.77 5.35
C LEU A 232 8.33 -5.57 6.11
N LEU A 233 7.16 -5.77 5.49
CA LEU A 233 6.03 -6.47 6.08
C LEU A 233 5.52 -7.56 5.12
N TYR A 234 5.02 -8.65 5.68
CA TYR A 234 4.44 -9.75 4.91
C TYR A 234 3.30 -10.42 5.68
N PHE A 235 2.53 -11.24 4.99
CA PHE A 235 1.68 -12.25 5.60
C PHE A 235 2.02 -13.65 5.06
N ASP A 236 1.78 -14.68 5.88
CA ASP A 236 1.89 -16.07 5.41
C ASP A 236 0.65 -16.42 4.57
N ASN A 237 0.87 -16.96 3.37
CA ASN A 237 -0.22 -17.27 2.45
C ASN A 237 -1.18 -18.34 2.98
N ALA A 238 -0.70 -19.23 3.84
CA ALA A 238 -1.51 -20.29 4.46
C ALA A 238 -2.65 -19.76 5.34
N GLN A 239 -2.58 -18.49 5.80
CA GLN A 239 -3.66 -17.90 6.59
C GLN A 239 -4.78 -17.31 5.74
N ILE A 240 -4.55 -17.11 4.43
CA ILE A 240 -5.51 -16.42 3.57
C ILE A 240 -6.58 -17.37 3.05
N HIS A 241 -7.83 -17.06 3.35
CA HIS A 241 -8.99 -17.80 2.90
C HIS A 241 -9.53 -17.22 1.60
N SER A 242 -9.63 -18.06 0.56
CA SER A 242 -10.29 -17.68 -0.68
C SER A 242 -11.67 -18.31 -0.76
N GLN A 243 -12.68 -17.50 -0.94
CA GLN A 243 -14.04 -18.00 -1.23
C GLN A 243 -14.23 -18.41 -2.69
N ARG A 244 -13.23 -18.22 -3.56
CA ARG A 244 -13.34 -18.55 -4.99
C ARG A 244 -13.26 -20.04 -5.32
N ALA A 245 -13.08 -20.93 -4.36
CA ALA A 245 -13.07 -22.37 -4.57
C ALA A 245 -14.35 -22.90 -5.25
N ASN A 246 -15.45 -22.12 -5.30
CA ASN A 246 -16.73 -22.51 -5.87
C ASN A 246 -17.14 -21.76 -7.16
N GLN A 247 -16.27 -20.93 -7.74
CA GLN A 247 -16.56 -20.29 -9.03
C GLN A 247 -15.85 -21.04 -10.17
N GLU A 248 -16.61 -21.85 -10.90
CA GLU A 248 -16.16 -22.73 -11.99
C GLU A 248 -15.44 -22.05 -13.18
N ASN A 249 -15.29 -20.72 -13.19
CA ASN A 249 -14.76 -19.96 -14.34
C ASN A 249 -13.47 -19.17 -14.06
N THR A 250 -12.75 -19.40 -12.97
CA THR A 250 -11.46 -18.74 -12.77
C THR A 250 -10.32 -19.65 -13.22
N LYS A 251 -9.69 -19.31 -14.34
CA LYS A 251 -8.45 -19.90 -14.87
C LYS A 251 -7.25 -19.87 -13.89
N TYR A 252 -7.43 -19.26 -12.73
CA TYR A 252 -6.46 -19.15 -11.67
C TYR A 252 -7.10 -19.65 -10.37
N THR A 253 -6.87 -20.91 -10.05
CA THR A 253 -7.07 -21.36 -8.67
C THR A 253 -5.95 -20.74 -7.83
N LEU A 254 -6.23 -20.42 -6.56
CA LEU A 254 -5.18 -19.99 -5.62
C LEU A 254 -4.01 -20.97 -5.61
N GLU A 255 -4.27 -22.26 -5.78
CA GLU A 255 -3.23 -23.30 -5.90
C GLU A 255 -2.29 -23.06 -7.09
N THR A 256 -2.83 -22.64 -8.24
CA THR A 256 -2.00 -22.32 -9.42
C THR A 256 -1.22 -21.02 -9.20
N TYR A 257 -1.85 -20.05 -8.56
CA TYR A 257 -1.22 -18.78 -8.19
C TYR A 257 -0.10 -19.02 -7.17
N PHE A 258 -0.40 -19.74 -6.09
CA PHE A 258 0.56 -20.10 -5.05
C PHE A 258 1.69 -20.99 -5.56
N ALA A 259 1.40 -21.94 -6.45
CA ALA A 259 2.44 -22.83 -7.00
C ALA A 259 3.46 -22.11 -7.89
N LYS A 260 3.04 -21.04 -8.57
CA LYS A 260 3.90 -20.33 -9.55
C LYS A 260 4.75 -19.21 -8.92
N GLU A 261 4.28 -18.53 -7.89
CA GLU A 261 4.89 -17.30 -7.36
C GLU A 261 5.40 -17.40 -5.92
N LEU A 262 5.08 -18.47 -5.20
CA LEU A 262 5.24 -18.52 -3.76
C LEU A 262 6.03 -19.71 -3.24
N LYS A 263 7.23 -19.91 -3.78
CA LYS A 263 8.20 -20.81 -3.14
C LYS A 263 8.49 -20.43 -1.68
N SER A 264 8.26 -19.15 -1.30
CA SER A 264 8.51 -18.65 0.06
C SER A 264 7.34 -18.85 1.02
N GLY A 265 6.13 -19.13 0.54
CA GLY A 265 4.91 -19.17 1.37
C GLY A 265 4.47 -17.81 1.94
N LYS A 266 5.11 -16.71 1.54
CA LYS A 266 4.88 -15.34 2.01
C LYS A 266 4.42 -14.44 0.89
N THR A 267 3.55 -13.46 1.19
CA THR A 267 3.28 -12.32 0.33
C THR A 267 3.69 -11.04 1.06
N TYR A 268 4.57 -10.27 0.43
CA TYR A 268 5.02 -9.00 0.97
C TYR A 268 3.97 -7.92 0.73
N VAL A 269 3.67 -7.14 1.76
CA VAL A 269 2.62 -6.10 1.77
C VAL A 269 3.14 -4.71 2.07
N ALA A 270 4.42 -4.59 2.41
CA ALA A 270 5.16 -3.34 2.41
C ALA A 270 6.61 -3.59 2.03
N TRP A 271 7.15 -2.72 1.20
CA TRP A 271 8.54 -2.77 0.76
C TRP A 271 9.07 -1.40 0.39
N ILE A 272 10.39 -1.32 0.32
CA ILE A 272 11.11 -0.16 -0.18
C ILE A 272 12.00 -0.53 -1.36
N ARG A 273 12.30 0.43 -2.20
CA ARG A 273 13.34 0.31 -3.23
C ARG A 273 13.90 1.67 -3.63
N PRO A 274 15.21 1.77 -3.89
CA PRO A 274 15.78 2.92 -4.58
C PRO A 274 15.42 2.88 -6.07
N GLU A 275 15.25 4.06 -6.67
CA GLU A 275 15.07 4.23 -8.11
C GLU A 275 15.83 5.45 -8.60
N GLY A 276 16.95 5.24 -9.29
CA GLY A 276 17.86 6.31 -9.66
C GLY A 276 18.42 7.00 -8.40
N LYS A 277 18.09 8.29 -8.22
CA LYS A 277 18.43 9.07 -7.01
C LYS A 277 17.28 9.13 -6.01
N GLY A 278 16.09 8.70 -6.38
CA GLY A 278 14.89 8.77 -5.56
C GLY A 278 14.59 7.45 -4.84
N LYS A 279 13.51 7.48 -4.09
CA LYS A 279 13.10 6.37 -3.23
C LYS A 279 11.62 6.08 -3.38
N VAL A 280 11.29 4.80 -3.42
CA VAL A 280 9.91 4.30 -3.55
C VAL A 280 9.59 3.45 -2.34
N MET A 281 8.39 3.63 -1.79
CA MET A 281 7.84 2.78 -0.75
C MET A 281 6.39 2.42 -1.07
N TYR A 282 6.04 1.17 -0.89
CA TYR A 282 4.66 0.68 -0.98
C TYR A 282 4.20 0.16 0.37
N ILE A 283 2.94 0.49 0.75
CA ILE A 283 2.29 0.04 1.98
C ILE A 283 0.86 -0.39 1.65
N SER A 284 0.57 -1.70 1.72
CA SER A 284 -0.78 -2.23 1.53
C SER A 284 -1.71 -2.00 2.73
N PRO A 285 -1.29 -2.19 4.00
CA PRO A 285 -2.17 -2.05 5.17
C PRO A 285 -2.77 -0.66 5.36
N SER A 286 -3.80 -0.31 4.56
CA SER A 286 -4.48 1.00 4.63
C SER A 286 -5.86 1.00 3.94
N HIS A 287 -6.52 -0.15 3.79
CA HIS A 287 -7.86 -0.26 3.21
C HIS A 287 -8.97 0.25 4.14
N ASN A 288 -8.80 0.10 5.45
CA ASN A 288 -9.81 0.43 6.44
C ASN A 288 -9.34 1.50 7.44
N ALA A 289 -10.21 2.46 7.77
CA ALA A 289 -9.90 3.51 8.74
C ALA A 289 -9.61 2.97 10.15
N GLN A 290 -10.14 1.79 10.51
CA GLN A 290 -9.85 1.12 11.77
C GLN A 290 -8.36 0.76 11.90
N SER A 291 -7.67 0.50 10.80
CA SER A 291 -6.22 0.23 10.81
C SER A 291 -5.41 1.42 11.30
N PHE A 292 -5.91 2.65 11.10
CA PHE A 292 -5.22 3.87 11.56
C PHE A 292 -5.29 4.09 13.06
N GLU A 293 -6.08 3.29 13.79
CA GLU A 293 -6.07 3.28 15.26
C GLU A 293 -4.85 2.55 15.85
N ASN A 294 -3.99 1.99 15.02
CA ASN A 294 -2.73 1.39 15.42
C ASN A 294 -1.60 2.45 15.43
N PRO A 295 -1.08 2.87 16.59
CA PRO A 295 -0.01 3.88 16.67
C PRO A 295 1.28 3.46 15.93
N ALA A 296 1.59 2.16 15.88
CA ALA A 296 2.75 1.67 15.16
C ALA A 296 2.60 1.85 13.64
N LEU A 297 1.39 1.70 13.11
CA LEU A 297 1.10 1.95 11.70
C LEU A 297 1.18 3.47 11.38
N LEU A 298 0.69 4.32 12.27
CA LEU A 298 0.83 5.78 12.10
C LEU A 298 2.31 6.22 12.12
N GLN A 299 3.12 5.64 13.02
CA GLN A 299 4.56 5.88 13.02
C GLN A 299 5.21 5.36 11.73
N PHE A 300 4.80 4.20 11.24
CA PHE A 300 5.32 3.62 10.00
C PHE A 300 5.02 4.50 8.77
N PHE A 301 3.84 5.13 8.71
CA PHE A 301 3.54 6.13 7.68
C PHE A 301 4.45 7.35 7.78
N LEU A 302 4.68 7.88 9.00
CA LEU A 302 5.59 9.01 9.21
C LEU A 302 7.02 8.66 8.81
N ASP A 303 7.50 7.48 9.20
CA ASP A 303 8.83 6.97 8.82
C ASP A 303 8.93 6.75 7.30
N GLY A 304 7.85 6.31 6.68
CA GLY A 304 7.73 6.16 5.22
C GLY A 304 7.86 7.50 4.49
N MET A 305 7.20 8.56 5.00
CA MET A 305 7.39 9.91 4.46
C MET A 305 8.85 10.36 4.60
N GLN A 306 9.49 10.11 5.75
CA GLN A 306 10.92 10.43 5.95
C GLN A 306 11.83 9.62 5.02
N TYR A 307 11.51 8.35 4.81
CA TYR A 307 12.27 7.49 3.90
C TYR A 307 12.22 8.02 2.46
N VAL A 308 11.02 8.28 1.93
CA VAL A 308 10.89 8.68 0.53
C VAL A 308 11.51 10.06 0.24
N VAL A 309 11.60 10.96 1.23
CA VAL A 309 12.33 12.23 1.08
C VAL A 309 13.83 12.11 1.39
N GLY A 310 14.36 10.90 1.57
CA GLY A 310 15.79 10.66 1.71
C GLY A 310 16.37 10.93 3.10
N GLN A 311 15.55 11.03 4.16
CA GLN A 311 16.01 11.30 5.53
C GLN A 311 16.37 10.04 6.33
N VAL A 312 16.11 8.84 5.79
CA VAL A 312 16.38 7.57 6.46
C VAL A 312 17.50 6.83 5.76
N ALA A 313 18.58 6.56 6.50
CA ALA A 313 19.63 5.63 6.08
C ALA A 313 19.28 4.23 6.58
N CYS A 314 19.12 3.28 5.67
CA CYS A 314 18.78 1.89 5.99
C CYS A 314 19.33 0.92 4.93
N ASP A 315 19.24 -0.38 5.18
CA ASP A 315 19.53 -1.40 4.16
C ASP A 315 18.41 -1.37 3.10
N GLU A 316 18.80 -1.21 1.84
CA GLU A 316 17.90 -1.17 0.67
C GLU A 316 18.20 -2.31 -0.31
N LYS A 317 18.90 -3.36 0.15
CA LYS A 317 19.28 -4.47 -0.73
C LYS A 317 18.07 -5.33 -1.09
N PRO A 318 17.76 -5.48 -2.38
CA PRO A 318 16.69 -6.35 -2.83
C PRO A 318 16.93 -7.80 -2.41
N ILE A 319 15.85 -8.50 -2.01
CA ILE A 319 15.96 -9.95 -1.72
C ILE A 319 16.27 -10.77 -2.98
N GLY A 320 15.83 -10.35 -4.17
CA GLY A 320 16.15 -11.00 -5.43
C GLY A 320 17.65 -11.00 -5.78
N SER A 321 18.45 -10.14 -5.13
CA SER A 321 19.91 -10.11 -5.34
C SER A 321 20.70 -11.12 -4.50
N LYS A 322 20.02 -11.89 -3.64
CA LYS A 322 20.65 -12.87 -2.75
C LYS A 322 20.75 -14.28 -3.36
N ASN A 323 20.47 -14.45 -4.66
CA ASN A 323 20.55 -15.74 -5.39
C ASN A 323 21.77 -15.77 -6.30
#